data_20fa4678a27ef1e992c899a8c8bf136b
#
_entry.id   20fa4678a27ef1e992c899a8c8bf136b
#
_cell.length_a   1.000
_cell.length_b   1.000
_cell.length_c   1.000
_cell.angle_alpha   90.00
_cell.angle_beta   90.00
_cell.angle_gamma   90.00
#
_symmetry.space_group_name_H-M   'P 1'
#
loop_
_entity.id
_entity.type
_entity.pdbx_description
1 polymer ?
#
loop_
_entity_poly.entity_id
_entity_poly.type
_entity_poly.pdbx_seq_one_letter_code
_entity_poly.pdbx_strand_id
1 'polypeptide(L)'
;MGNITFGSFIAEKRKAHKFNLRDTAKHLNIAYGYLCDIEQSRRPAPNGDFVERISAFLNLDKSEHELLLDLAAKITQYSIC
;
A
#
# COMPACT_ATOMS: atom_id res chain seq x y z
N MET A 1 -5.95 -5.64 17.84
CA MET A 1 -5.95 -5.56 17.42
C MET A 1 -6.23 -4.77 16.51
N GLY A 2 -6.10 -4.09 16.13
CA GLY A 2 -6.36 -3.10 15.25
C GLY A 2 -6.75 -3.53 13.92
N ASN A 3 -7.35 -2.62 13.23
CA ASN A 3 -7.77 -2.90 11.88
C ASN A 3 -6.59 -2.77 10.95
N ILE A 4 -6.52 -3.67 10.00
CA ILE A 4 -5.51 -3.58 8.96
C ILE A 4 -6.03 -2.65 7.89
N THR A 5 -5.26 -1.64 7.54
CA THR A 5 -5.60 -0.73 6.46
C THR A 5 -4.68 -0.99 5.28
N PHE A 6 -5.05 -0.41 4.14
CA PHE A 6 -4.22 -0.53 2.94
C PHE A 6 -2.79 -0.07 3.24
N GLY A 7 -2.67 1.09 3.86
CA GLY A 7 -1.36 1.64 4.17
C GLY A 7 -0.57 0.82 5.17
N SER A 8 -1.24 0.38 6.24
CA SER A 8 -0.52 -0.38 7.26
C SER A 8 -0.07 -1.74 6.72
N PHE A 9 -0.86 -2.34 5.83
CA PHE A 9 -0.48 -3.60 5.22
C PHE A 9 0.78 -3.42 4.37
N ILE A 10 0.80 -2.38 3.56
CA ILE A 10 1.97 -2.09 2.73
C ILE A 10 3.19 -1.83 3.61
N ALA A 11 3.01 -1.04 4.67
CA ALA A 11 4.12 -0.71 5.55
C ALA A 11 4.69 -1.95 6.21
N GLU A 12 3.81 -2.84 6.65
CA GLU A 12 4.25 -4.05 7.31
C GLU A 12 5.04 -4.94 6.36
N LYS A 13 4.54 -5.11 5.13
CA LYS A 13 5.24 -5.95 4.17
C LYS A 13 6.56 -5.33 3.75
N ARG A 14 6.58 -4.01 3.60
CA ARG A 14 7.80 -3.31 3.26
C ARG A 14 8.86 -3.53 4.33
N LYS A 15 8.46 -3.38 5.60
CA LYS A 15 9.39 -3.57 6.70
C LYS A 15 9.86 -5.01 6.81
N ALA A 16 9.00 -5.95 6.50
CA ALA A 16 9.37 -7.36 6.52
C ALA A 16 10.48 -7.65 5.53
N HIS A 17 10.49 -6.93 4.40
CA HIS A 17 11.55 -7.08 3.41
C HIS A 17 12.73 -6.15 3.70
N LYS A 18 12.63 -5.35 4.75
CA LYS A 18 13.67 -4.40 5.13
C LYS A 18 13.92 -3.35 4.06
N PHE A 19 12.89 -3.02 3.30
CA PHE A 19 12.96 -1.94 2.33
C PHE A 19 12.66 -0.62 3.05
N ASN A 20 13.39 0.43 2.72
CA ASN A 20 13.09 1.71 3.32
C ASN A 20 12.09 2.47 2.44
N LEU A 21 11.48 3.52 3.01
CA LEU A 21 10.47 4.27 2.29
C LEU A 21 11.03 4.96 1.06
N ARG A 22 12.21 5.50 1.18
CA ARG A 22 12.82 6.26 0.10
C ARG A 22 13.06 5.39 -1.13
N ASP A 23 13.64 4.22 -0.92
CA ASP A 23 13.89 3.30 -2.02
C ASP A 23 12.62 2.77 -2.63
N THR A 24 11.64 2.49 -1.78
CA THR A 24 10.37 1.99 -2.25
C THR A 24 9.66 3.03 -3.13
N ALA A 25 9.65 4.28 -2.69
CA ALA A 25 9.02 5.34 -3.46
C ALA A 25 9.72 5.52 -4.80
N LYS A 26 11.05 5.44 -4.78
CA LYS A 26 11.81 5.57 -6.01
C LYS A 26 11.49 4.45 -6.98
N HIS A 27 11.40 3.24 -6.47
CA HIS A 27 11.08 2.10 -7.30
C HIS A 27 9.69 2.22 -7.91
N LEU A 28 8.75 2.76 -7.14
CA LEU A 28 7.38 2.94 -7.61
C LEU A 28 7.21 4.21 -8.42
N ASN A 29 8.25 5.01 -8.51
CA ASN A 29 8.24 6.26 -9.26
C ASN A 29 7.19 7.24 -8.72
N ILE A 30 7.15 7.37 -7.41
CA ILE A 30 6.25 8.30 -6.73
C ILE A 30 7.05 9.10 -5.72
N ALA A 31 6.46 10.20 -5.25
CA ALA A 31 7.13 11.03 -4.27
C ALA A 31 7.20 10.32 -2.92
N TYR A 32 8.27 10.55 -2.21
CA TYR A 32 8.46 9.97 -0.88
C TYR A 32 7.31 10.35 0.06
N GLY A 33 6.94 11.63 0.06
CA GLY A 33 5.86 12.07 0.93
C GLY A 33 4.52 11.44 0.59
N TYR A 34 4.30 11.20 -0.70
CA TYR A 34 3.07 10.57 -1.14
C TYR A 34 2.98 9.14 -0.59
N LEU A 35 4.06 8.39 -0.70
CA LEU A 35 4.07 7.03 -0.16
C LEU A 35 3.90 7.05 1.36
N CYS A 36 4.53 7.98 2.03
CA CYS A 36 4.40 8.10 3.47
C CYS A 36 2.93 8.34 3.85
N ASP A 37 2.26 9.22 3.13
CA ASP A 37 0.85 9.50 3.40
C ASP A 37 -0.01 8.27 3.17
N ILE A 38 0.29 7.50 2.13
CA ILE A 38 -0.45 6.27 1.86
C ILE A 38 -0.28 5.28 3.01
N GLU A 39 0.95 5.12 3.48
CA GLU A 39 1.21 4.16 4.56
C GLU A 39 0.56 4.58 5.86
N GLN A 40 0.37 5.86 6.07
CA GLN A 40 -0.26 6.36 7.28
C GLN A 40 -1.76 6.57 7.11
N SER A 41 -2.30 6.10 6.02
CA SER A 41 -3.74 6.16 5.75
C SER A 41 -4.27 7.58 5.67
N ARG A 42 -3.43 8.52 5.26
CA ARG A 42 -3.86 9.90 5.07
C ARG A 42 -4.45 10.13 3.70
N ARG A 43 -4.24 9.19 2.80
CA ARG A 43 -4.78 9.28 1.45
C ARG A 43 -5.45 7.98 1.09
N PRO A 44 -6.47 8.02 0.24
CA PRO A 44 -7.08 6.79 -0.22
C PRO A 44 -6.09 6.02 -1.10
N ALA A 45 -6.37 4.74 -1.29
CA ALA A 45 -5.50 3.92 -2.11
C ALA A 45 -5.48 4.46 -3.54
N PRO A 46 -4.31 4.46 -4.18
CA PRO A 46 -4.24 4.84 -5.59
C PRO A 46 -4.96 3.82 -6.46
N ASN A 47 -4.89 4.02 -7.76
CA ASN A 47 -5.59 3.16 -8.69
C ASN A 47 -4.99 1.75 -8.70
N GLY A 48 -5.63 0.86 -9.46
CA GLY A 48 -5.20 -0.53 -9.51
C GLY A 48 -3.80 -0.73 -10.05
N ASP A 49 -3.35 0.17 -10.93
CA ASP A 49 -2.01 0.06 -11.46
C ASP A 49 -0.97 0.15 -10.33
N PHE A 50 -1.19 1.07 -9.40
CA PHE A 50 -0.31 1.20 -8.26
C PHE A 50 -0.32 -0.08 -7.42
N VAL A 51 -1.50 -0.65 -7.23
CA VAL A 51 -1.62 -1.88 -6.44
C VAL A 51 -0.84 -3.01 -7.09
N GLU A 52 -0.92 -3.12 -8.42
CA GLU A 52 -0.18 -4.14 -9.12
C GLU A 52 1.32 -3.94 -8.95
N ARG A 53 1.77 -2.70 -9.06
CA ARG A 53 3.19 -2.40 -8.94
C ARG A 53 3.73 -2.72 -7.55
N ILE A 54 2.99 -2.31 -6.52
CA ILE A 54 3.47 -2.53 -5.17
C ILE A 54 3.41 -4.01 -4.81
N SER A 55 2.41 -4.73 -5.33
CA SER A 55 2.33 -6.16 -5.10
C SER A 55 3.55 -6.87 -5.69
N ALA A 56 3.93 -6.48 -6.89
CA ALA A 56 5.10 -7.07 -7.53
C ALA A 56 6.37 -6.72 -6.77
N PHE A 57 6.47 -5.47 -6.33
CA PHE A 57 7.66 -5.03 -5.62
C PHE A 57 7.81 -5.77 -4.29
N LEU A 58 6.70 -5.99 -3.60
CA LEU A 58 6.73 -6.67 -2.30
C LEU A 58 6.63 -8.18 -2.45
N ASN A 59 6.54 -8.68 -3.67
CA ASN A 59 6.48 -10.10 -3.95
C ASN A 59 5.34 -10.77 -3.19
N LEU A 60 4.17 -10.17 -3.25
CA LEU A 60 3.01 -10.71 -2.56
C LEU A 60 2.47 -11.92 -3.31
N ASP A 61 2.00 -12.92 -2.57
CA ASP A 61 1.37 -14.05 -3.22
C ASP A 61 -0.07 -13.69 -3.59
N LYS A 62 -0.77 -14.64 -4.19
CA LYS A 62 -2.11 -14.38 -4.70
C LYS A 62 -3.06 -13.95 -3.57
N SER A 63 -2.99 -14.62 -2.44
CA SER A 63 -3.86 -14.29 -1.31
C SER A 63 -3.60 -12.88 -0.81
N GLU A 64 -2.33 -12.54 -0.69
CA GLU A 64 -1.97 -11.21 -0.20
C GLU A 64 -2.35 -10.14 -1.19
N HIS A 65 -2.19 -10.44 -2.48
CA HIS A 65 -2.57 -9.49 -3.51
C HIS A 65 -4.08 -9.21 -3.47
N GLU A 66 -4.87 -10.25 -3.30
CA GLU A 66 -6.31 -10.10 -3.23
C GLU A 66 -6.72 -9.34 -1.98
N LEU A 67 -6.05 -9.61 -0.87
CA LEU A 67 -6.31 -8.86 0.35
C LEU A 67 -6.01 -7.38 0.15
N LEU A 68 -4.91 -7.09 -0.52
CA LEU A 68 -4.54 -5.71 -0.76
C LEU A 68 -5.58 -5.01 -1.63
N LEU A 69 -6.09 -5.68 -2.64
CA LEU A 69 -7.13 -5.10 -3.47
C LEU A 69 -8.39 -4.82 -2.66
N ASP A 70 -8.74 -5.74 -1.76
CA ASP A 70 -9.91 -5.57 -0.92
C ASP A 70 -9.73 -4.37 0.02
N LEU A 71 -8.55 -4.23 0.58
CA LEU A 71 -8.27 -3.11 1.46
C LEU A 71 -8.31 -1.79 0.71
N ALA A 72 -7.86 -1.79 -0.53
CA ALA A 72 -7.91 -0.59 -1.36
C ALA A 72 -9.36 -0.18 -1.61
N ALA A 73 -10.22 -1.15 -1.86
CA ALA A 73 -11.63 -0.87 -2.10
C ALA A 73 -12.31 -0.30 -0.85
N LYS A 74 -11.94 -0.84 0.30
CA LYS A 74 -12.52 -0.35 1.56
C LYS A 74 -12.15 1.10 1.83
N ILE A 75 -10.90 1.44 1.57
CA ILE A 75 -10.46 2.80 1.78
C ILE A 75 -11.20 3.74 0.85
N THR A 76 -11.40 3.32 -0.38
CA THR A 76 -12.13 4.12 -1.34
C THR A 76 -13.57 4.36 -0.87
N GLN A 77 -14.19 3.31 -0.37
CA GLN A 77 -15.55 3.45 0.14
C GLN A 77 -15.60 4.40 1.32
N TYR A 78 -14.62 4.30 2.18
CA TYR A 78 -14.57 5.15 3.33
C TYR A 78 -14.44 6.61 2.92
N SER A 79 -13.66 6.90 1.91
CA SER A 79 -13.44 8.27 1.47
C SER A 79 -14.71 8.93 1.01
N ILE A 80 -15.67 8.16 0.58
CA ILE A 80 -16.91 8.71 0.08
C ILE A 80 -17.78 9.26 1.21
N CYS A 81 -17.67 8.68 2.35
CA CYS A 81 -18.42 9.19 3.49
C CYS A 81 -17.85 10.50 4.01
#